data_9297496e788681246b3ca7a8988ca5ad
#
_entry.id   9297496e788681246b3ca7a8988ca5ad
#
_cell.length_a   1.000
_cell.length_b   1.000
_cell.length_c   1.000
_cell.angle_alpha   90.00
_cell.angle_beta   90.00
_cell.angle_gamma   90.00
#
_symmetry.space_group_name_H-M   'P 1'
#
loop_
_entity.id
_entity.type
_entity.pdbx_description
1 polymer ?
#
loop_
_entity_poly.entity_id
_entity_poly.type
_entity_poly.pdbx_seq_one_letter_code
_entity_poly.pdbx_strand_id
1 'polypeptide(L)'
;MYLQWYPFTRLSSREKETLVSKSFFNDYIKSGLFLYYSENWLITNNYIMKGDGNFRNASLVSPMMYLVALTIGKSISKAYQSKRQPSIDVFYAGNYDENRLYYKKDYDVFFKTINVLSQSYKYFIKTDIKDFFPNIDMNKLFDIINQRFAETGVQINQKDLLVYKELLLCLGQGEFPLIENCAASSYLATVVYLEIPDAKLYSFITDKELHITGFTMVRYVDDLYILFNSDLSENMITPMVNRIVNAYSSELKKLNLSLNRGKTSWKLTADINEELKKSLYDEQFDGKECNITDFVDNDLLLKFLGDIKKALFNYSLDAAKYLELINEVFNIPQTEYTPQEIYNSLVYEKHTLFSNKQIIEMLFSLVCFDYNFLKLDTKRLTIMLLRTQNGDLIKAMLSKLFEANRRGVWNIYDTSLAINYLLQRNFNHVDLLRILKHEESSVHSYYEIFCKSSFLVSMDKSKQNYIRKFGTSIFYKQDDKLFFLYFMYMVEMKKSNYLSAFAYYKNFFDRISAHLGYTVNGNQAKGKPNYKGYYKEGAFKQLYAGITDVDKIIEKAHEIRNSNPLSHSSAELLDKNNSVADILNSIEQLSYLIESKIEEYQTDGS
;
A
#
# COMPACT_ATOMS: atom_id res chain seq x y z
N MET A 1 -3.22 -9.54 -15.62
CA MET A 1 -2.93 -10.09 -14.27
C MET A 1 -3.32 -9.10 -13.17
N TYR A 2 -2.70 -7.91 -13.02
CA TYR A 2 -3.03 -6.94 -11.96
C TYR A 2 -4.50 -6.55 -11.86
N LEU A 3 -5.21 -6.47 -12.99
CA LEU A 3 -6.61 -6.07 -13.01
C LEU A 3 -7.57 -7.07 -12.34
N GLN A 4 -7.09 -8.23 -11.92
CA GLN A 4 -7.86 -9.24 -11.16
C GLN A 4 -7.77 -9.02 -9.65
N TRP A 5 -6.85 -8.15 -9.20
CA TRP A 5 -6.56 -7.93 -7.80
C TRP A 5 -7.01 -6.55 -7.34
N TYR A 6 -7.05 -6.38 -6.03
CA TYR A 6 -7.26 -5.07 -5.44
C TYR A 6 -6.13 -4.10 -5.88
N PRO A 7 -6.37 -2.83 -6.23
CA PRO A 7 -7.65 -2.11 -6.13
C PRO A 7 -8.59 -2.27 -7.34
N PHE A 8 -8.31 -3.13 -8.30
CA PHE A 8 -9.05 -3.24 -9.57
C PHE A 8 -10.23 -4.20 -9.54
N THR A 9 -10.37 -5.02 -8.50
CA THR A 9 -11.41 -6.06 -8.40
C THR A 9 -12.83 -5.53 -8.58
N ARG A 10 -13.07 -4.28 -8.19
CA ARG A 10 -14.39 -3.63 -8.24
C ARG A 10 -14.67 -2.87 -9.52
N LEU A 11 -13.67 -2.70 -10.36
CA LEU A 11 -13.86 -2.09 -11.66
C LEU A 11 -14.57 -3.06 -12.61
N SER A 12 -15.48 -2.52 -13.41
CA SER A 12 -16.13 -3.27 -14.50
C SER A 12 -15.11 -3.69 -15.56
N SER A 13 -15.44 -4.69 -16.37
CA SER A 13 -14.58 -5.12 -17.48
C SER A 13 -14.26 -3.96 -18.43
N ARG A 14 -15.26 -3.11 -18.72
CA ARG A 14 -15.08 -1.94 -19.58
C ARG A 14 -14.10 -0.92 -18.99
N GLU A 15 -14.17 -0.68 -17.67
CA GLU A 15 -13.23 0.22 -16.99
C GLU A 15 -11.81 -0.34 -17.01
N LYS A 16 -11.66 -1.64 -16.77
CA LYS A 16 -10.36 -2.32 -16.86
C LYS A 16 -9.76 -2.23 -18.26
N GLU A 17 -10.53 -2.46 -19.30
CA GLU A 17 -10.10 -2.30 -20.70
C GLU A 17 -9.72 -0.86 -21.01
N THR A 18 -10.50 0.11 -20.52
CA THR A 18 -10.21 1.54 -20.70
C THR A 18 -8.88 1.91 -20.05
N LEU A 19 -8.64 1.50 -18.78
CA LEU A 19 -7.40 1.81 -18.06
C LEU A 19 -6.12 1.32 -18.76
N VAL A 20 -6.19 0.22 -19.49
CA VAL A 20 -5.02 -0.32 -20.23
C VAL A 20 -4.98 0.13 -21.69
N SER A 21 -5.92 0.97 -22.13
CA SER A 21 -5.97 1.45 -23.50
C SER A 21 -4.89 2.52 -23.78
N LYS A 22 -4.41 2.57 -25.03
CA LYS A 22 -3.46 3.58 -25.47
C LYS A 22 -4.03 5.00 -25.43
N SER A 23 -5.32 5.16 -25.69
CA SER A 23 -6.00 6.46 -25.59
C SER A 23 -6.00 6.94 -24.15
N PHE A 24 -6.41 6.12 -23.21
CA PHE A 24 -6.38 6.48 -21.79
C PHE A 24 -4.97 6.84 -21.31
N PHE A 25 -3.96 6.05 -21.68
CA PHE A 25 -2.58 6.38 -21.36
C PHE A 25 -2.16 7.77 -21.88
N ASN A 26 -2.47 8.07 -23.15
CA ASN A 26 -2.12 9.36 -23.73
C ASN A 26 -2.90 10.52 -23.12
N ASP A 27 -4.20 10.32 -22.90
CA ASP A 27 -5.12 11.40 -22.48
C ASP A 27 -5.02 11.71 -20.98
N TYR A 28 -4.71 10.72 -20.13
CA TYR A 28 -4.73 10.87 -18.67
C TYR A 28 -3.38 10.69 -17.99
N ILE A 29 -2.56 9.73 -18.43
CA ILE A 29 -1.27 9.45 -17.78
C ILE A 29 -0.17 10.32 -18.35
N LYS A 30 0.08 10.18 -19.66
CA LYS A 30 1.14 10.96 -20.33
C LYS A 30 0.86 12.45 -20.27
N SER A 31 -0.38 12.81 -20.25
CA SER A 31 -0.83 14.18 -20.10
C SER A 31 -0.74 14.68 -18.64
N GLY A 32 -0.47 13.84 -17.61
CA GLY A 32 -0.44 14.18 -16.18
C GLY A 32 -1.82 14.60 -15.62
N LEU A 33 -2.88 14.49 -16.43
CA LEU A 33 -4.22 14.88 -16.05
C LEU A 33 -4.69 14.19 -14.77
N PHE A 34 -4.23 12.94 -14.53
CA PHE A 34 -4.55 12.18 -13.33
C PHE A 34 -4.12 12.87 -12.03
N LEU A 35 -3.14 13.77 -12.07
CA LEU A 35 -2.67 14.52 -10.89
C LEU A 35 -3.71 15.54 -10.41
N TYR A 36 -4.51 16.06 -11.33
CA TYR A 36 -5.52 17.08 -11.01
C TYR A 36 -6.81 16.52 -10.41
N TYR A 37 -6.90 15.17 -10.34
CA TYR A 37 -8.02 14.51 -9.69
C TYR A 37 -7.75 14.35 -8.20
N SER A 38 -8.47 15.10 -7.37
CA SER A 38 -8.37 14.99 -5.90
C SER A 38 -8.63 13.57 -5.42
N GLU A 39 -9.52 12.85 -6.09
CA GLU A 39 -9.88 11.47 -5.79
C GLU A 39 -8.71 10.49 -5.95
N ASN A 40 -7.83 10.72 -6.92
CA ASN A 40 -6.64 9.88 -7.08
C ASN A 40 -5.68 9.95 -5.88
N TRP A 41 -5.75 11.03 -5.10
CA TRP A 41 -4.93 11.24 -3.91
C TRP A 41 -5.58 10.70 -2.62
N LEU A 42 -6.70 9.99 -2.74
CA LEU A 42 -7.29 9.29 -1.60
C LEU A 42 -6.45 8.08 -1.23
N ILE A 43 -5.98 8.09 0.00
CA ILE A 43 -5.19 7.02 0.60
C ILE A 43 -5.77 6.78 1.98
N THR A 44 -5.96 5.51 2.32
CA THR A 44 -6.45 5.11 3.64
C THR A 44 -5.84 3.78 4.06
N ASN A 45 -6.10 3.36 5.29
CA ASN A 45 -5.62 2.08 5.81
C ASN A 45 -6.49 0.91 5.34
N ASN A 46 -5.86 -0.22 5.04
CA ASN A 46 -6.54 -1.45 4.62
C ASN A 46 -7.05 -2.31 5.80
N TYR A 47 -6.60 -2.02 7.03
CA TYR A 47 -6.99 -2.76 8.24
C TYR A 47 -6.89 -4.29 8.10
N ILE A 48 -5.78 -4.77 7.52
CA ILE A 48 -5.49 -6.21 7.40
C ILE A 48 -5.06 -6.74 8.77
N MET A 49 -5.87 -7.58 9.36
CA MET A 49 -5.58 -8.19 10.66
C MET A 49 -4.55 -9.32 10.51
N LYS A 50 -3.55 -9.34 11.40
CA LYS A 50 -2.57 -10.42 11.54
C LYS A 50 -3.12 -11.53 12.46
N GLY A 51 -2.50 -12.71 12.43
CA GLY A 51 -2.88 -13.82 13.31
C GLY A 51 -2.72 -13.53 14.81
N ASP A 52 -1.86 -12.57 15.18
CA ASP A 52 -1.65 -12.12 16.55
C ASP A 52 -2.70 -11.07 17.03
N GLY A 53 -3.68 -10.75 16.18
CA GLY A 53 -4.72 -9.76 16.47
C GLY A 53 -4.35 -8.32 16.17
N ASN A 54 -3.11 -8.02 15.81
CA ASN A 54 -2.68 -6.69 15.37
C ASN A 54 -3.03 -6.43 13.91
N PHE A 55 -2.98 -5.16 13.48
CA PHE A 55 -3.20 -4.79 12.09
C PHE A 55 -1.87 -4.55 11.37
N ARG A 56 -1.83 -4.90 10.08
CA ARG A 56 -0.75 -4.47 9.18
C ARG A 56 -0.99 -3.02 8.80
N ASN A 57 0.06 -2.22 8.78
CA ASN A 57 -0.01 -0.85 8.25
C ASN A 57 0.06 -0.92 6.71
N ALA A 58 -1.07 -1.29 6.10
CA ALA A 58 -1.21 -1.44 4.66
C ALA A 58 -2.05 -0.29 4.09
N SER A 59 -1.62 0.24 2.95
CA SER A 59 -2.28 1.36 2.29
C SER A 59 -3.27 0.90 1.22
N LEU A 60 -4.48 1.43 1.27
CA LEU A 60 -5.43 1.44 0.17
C LEU A 60 -5.19 2.68 -0.68
N VAL A 61 -4.81 2.48 -1.93
CA VAL A 61 -4.48 3.55 -2.87
C VAL A 61 -5.41 3.52 -4.08
N SER A 62 -5.58 4.64 -4.75
CA SER A 62 -6.38 4.68 -5.97
C SER A 62 -5.80 3.77 -7.06
N PRO A 63 -6.63 3.21 -7.98
CA PRO A 63 -6.14 2.41 -9.10
C PRO A 63 -5.09 3.14 -9.95
N MET A 64 -5.25 4.44 -10.13
CA MET A 64 -4.32 5.26 -10.92
C MET A 64 -2.96 5.39 -10.24
N MET A 65 -2.94 5.74 -8.94
CA MET A 65 -1.69 5.88 -8.18
C MET A 65 -0.97 4.55 -8.02
N TYR A 66 -1.71 3.45 -7.90
CA TYR A 66 -1.14 2.10 -7.94
C TYR A 66 -0.37 1.85 -9.26
N LEU A 67 -1.00 2.14 -10.42
CA LEU A 67 -0.35 1.96 -11.72
C LEU A 67 0.87 2.87 -11.91
N VAL A 68 0.81 4.10 -11.43
CA VAL A 68 1.91 5.06 -11.50
C VAL A 68 3.08 4.56 -10.65
N ALA A 69 2.84 4.20 -9.39
CA ALA A 69 3.87 3.67 -8.50
C ALA A 69 4.51 2.40 -9.05
N LEU A 70 3.70 1.48 -9.57
CA LEU A 70 4.16 0.23 -10.18
C LEU A 70 5.02 0.49 -11.42
N THR A 71 4.61 1.41 -12.30
CA THR A 71 5.32 1.70 -13.55
C THR A 71 6.68 2.36 -13.30
N ILE A 72 6.73 3.36 -12.41
CA ILE A 72 7.98 4.03 -12.04
C ILE A 72 8.89 3.03 -11.32
N GLY A 73 8.36 2.30 -10.35
CA GLY A 73 9.11 1.29 -9.62
C GLY A 73 9.66 0.19 -10.51
N LYS A 74 8.91 -0.26 -11.53
CA LYS A 74 9.39 -1.21 -12.54
C LYS A 74 10.59 -0.66 -13.31
N SER A 75 10.54 0.60 -13.69
CA SER A 75 11.65 1.24 -14.43
C SER A 75 12.91 1.31 -13.58
N ILE A 76 12.81 1.72 -12.32
CA ILE A 76 13.94 1.76 -11.37
C ILE A 76 14.45 0.34 -11.10
N SER A 77 13.55 -0.61 -10.81
CA SER A 77 13.91 -2.00 -10.54
C SER A 77 14.66 -2.64 -11.69
N LYS A 78 14.23 -2.41 -12.92
CA LYS A 78 14.88 -2.93 -14.12
C LYS A 78 16.31 -2.36 -14.28
N ALA A 79 16.49 -1.06 -14.08
CA ALA A 79 17.80 -0.43 -14.13
C ALA A 79 18.73 -0.94 -13.01
N TYR A 80 18.21 -1.10 -11.80
CA TYR A 80 18.94 -1.65 -10.67
C TYR A 80 19.35 -3.11 -10.90
N GLN A 81 18.41 -3.96 -11.31
CA GLN A 81 18.61 -5.40 -11.54
C GLN A 81 19.67 -5.69 -12.60
N SER A 82 19.75 -4.89 -13.67
CA SER A 82 20.71 -5.09 -14.77
C SER A 82 22.18 -5.02 -14.33
N LYS A 83 22.44 -4.45 -13.17
CA LYS A 83 23.80 -4.25 -12.64
C LYS A 83 24.04 -5.00 -11.31
N ARG A 84 23.04 -5.75 -10.87
CA ARG A 84 23.10 -6.48 -9.60
C ARG A 84 23.85 -7.81 -9.78
N GLN A 85 24.72 -8.11 -8.82
CA GLN A 85 25.29 -9.44 -8.63
C GLN A 85 24.73 -10.01 -7.31
N PRO A 86 23.68 -10.84 -7.36
CA PRO A 86 23.01 -11.29 -6.17
C PRO A 86 23.87 -12.30 -5.40
N SER A 87 23.99 -12.11 -4.10
CA SER A 87 24.57 -13.07 -3.17
C SER A 87 23.54 -14.10 -2.67
N ILE A 88 22.26 -13.83 -2.88
CA ILE A 88 21.15 -14.69 -2.48
C ILE A 88 20.04 -14.67 -3.53
N ASP A 89 19.26 -15.74 -3.59
CA ASP A 89 18.02 -15.78 -4.37
C ASP A 89 16.89 -15.15 -3.58
N VAL A 90 16.27 -14.11 -4.15
CA VAL A 90 15.15 -13.40 -3.56
C VAL A 90 13.88 -13.70 -4.35
N PHE A 91 12.88 -14.20 -3.64
CA PHE A 91 11.56 -14.47 -4.19
C PHE A 91 10.58 -13.34 -3.86
N TYR A 92 9.48 -13.31 -4.56
CA TYR A 92 8.48 -12.25 -4.61
C TYR A 92 9.10 -10.91 -5.05
N ALA A 93 8.95 -10.63 -6.36
CA ALA A 93 9.53 -9.48 -7.05
C ALA A 93 11.07 -9.38 -7.02
N GLY A 94 11.78 -10.39 -6.50
CA GLY A 94 13.25 -10.39 -6.45
C GLY A 94 13.91 -10.25 -7.81
N ASN A 95 13.36 -10.89 -8.83
CA ASN A 95 13.83 -10.82 -10.22
C ASN A 95 12.98 -9.88 -11.07
N TYR A 96 11.93 -9.32 -10.54
CA TYR A 96 10.92 -8.53 -11.26
C TYR A 96 10.43 -9.19 -12.56
N ASP A 97 10.24 -10.51 -12.52
CA ASP A 97 9.72 -11.29 -13.62
C ASP A 97 8.22 -11.05 -13.78
N GLU A 98 7.79 -10.69 -14.99
CA GLU A 98 6.37 -10.42 -15.28
C GLU A 98 5.46 -11.64 -15.03
N ASN A 99 6.00 -12.85 -15.11
CA ASN A 99 5.29 -14.10 -14.82
C ASN A 99 5.21 -14.41 -13.31
N ARG A 100 6.02 -13.75 -12.49
CA ARG A 100 6.19 -14.01 -11.05
C ARG A 100 5.76 -12.82 -10.18
N LEU A 101 4.96 -11.91 -10.71
CA LEU A 101 4.50 -10.72 -9.97
C LEU A 101 3.43 -11.02 -8.92
N TYR A 102 2.90 -12.22 -8.94
CA TYR A 102 1.89 -12.65 -7.97
C TYR A 102 2.56 -13.43 -6.85
N TYR A 103 2.44 -12.94 -5.62
CA TYR A 103 3.15 -13.45 -4.46
C TYR A 103 2.97 -14.97 -4.21
N LYS A 104 1.78 -15.54 -4.42
CA LYS A 104 1.53 -16.97 -4.24
C LYS A 104 2.31 -17.83 -5.21
N LYS A 105 2.29 -17.48 -6.51
CA LYS A 105 3.06 -18.22 -7.52
C LYS A 105 4.55 -18.20 -7.21
N ASP A 106 5.04 -17.06 -6.74
CA ASP A 106 6.43 -16.92 -6.38
C ASP A 106 6.76 -17.68 -5.08
N TYR A 107 5.80 -17.74 -4.15
CA TYR A 107 5.91 -18.57 -2.96
C TYR A 107 5.99 -20.06 -3.31
N ASP A 108 5.18 -20.56 -4.24
CA ASP A 108 5.24 -21.95 -4.68
C ASP A 108 6.60 -22.30 -5.29
N VAL A 109 7.18 -21.38 -6.04
CA VAL A 109 8.53 -21.57 -6.60
C VAL A 109 9.58 -21.56 -5.49
N PHE A 110 9.46 -20.63 -4.54
CA PHE A 110 10.32 -20.58 -3.34
C PHE A 110 10.24 -21.89 -2.54
N PHE A 111 9.05 -22.37 -2.24
CA PHE A 111 8.83 -23.62 -1.52
C PHE A 111 9.51 -24.81 -2.22
N LYS A 112 9.26 -24.96 -3.54
CA LYS A 112 9.90 -26.00 -4.35
C LYS A 112 11.42 -25.89 -4.36
N THR A 113 11.95 -24.67 -4.45
CA THR A 113 13.39 -24.41 -4.45
C THR A 113 14.01 -24.82 -3.13
N ILE A 114 13.45 -24.42 -2.00
CA ILE A 114 13.95 -24.81 -0.69
C ILE A 114 13.90 -26.34 -0.50
N ASN A 115 12.83 -27.00 -0.92
CA ASN A 115 12.72 -28.47 -0.83
C ASN A 115 13.79 -29.20 -1.65
N VAL A 116 14.12 -28.69 -2.82
CA VAL A 116 15.23 -29.27 -3.61
C VAL A 116 16.57 -29.02 -2.93
N LEU A 117 16.81 -27.80 -2.48
CA LEU A 117 18.05 -27.43 -1.80
C LEU A 117 18.25 -28.18 -0.48
N SER A 118 17.17 -28.44 0.27
CA SER A 118 17.22 -29.16 1.55
C SER A 118 17.81 -30.59 1.44
N GLN A 119 17.75 -31.17 0.25
CA GLN A 119 18.35 -32.50 0.01
C GLN A 119 19.89 -32.46 -0.01
N SER A 120 20.47 -31.29 -0.25
CA SER A 120 21.95 -31.13 -0.34
C SER A 120 22.59 -30.57 0.92
N TYR A 121 21.79 -30.13 1.90
CA TYR A 121 22.27 -29.49 3.13
C TYR A 121 21.67 -30.15 4.36
N LYS A 122 22.43 -30.20 5.46
CA LYS A 122 22.02 -30.85 6.72
C LYS A 122 21.26 -29.89 7.66
N TYR A 123 21.61 -28.63 7.64
CA TYR A 123 21.12 -27.63 8.60
C TYR A 123 20.51 -26.44 7.86
N PHE A 124 19.58 -25.74 8.52
CA PHE A 124 19.15 -24.43 8.08
C PHE A 124 19.00 -23.43 9.25
N ILE A 125 19.22 -22.16 8.95
CA ILE A 125 18.89 -21.04 9.82
C ILE A 125 17.73 -20.30 9.16
N LYS A 126 16.65 -20.02 9.91
CA LYS A 126 15.59 -19.09 9.52
C LYS A 126 15.75 -17.80 10.31
N THR A 127 15.67 -16.66 9.66
CA THR A 127 15.60 -15.33 10.28
C THR A 127 14.36 -14.59 9.82
N ASP A 128 13.78 -13.77 10.70
CA ASP A 128 12.61 -12.92 10.46
C ASP A 128 12.98 -11.50 10.91
N ILE A 129 12.63 -10.49 10.14
CA ILE A 129 12.89 -9.08 10.46
C ILE A 129 11.64 -8.50 11.12
N LYS A 130 11.83 -7.96 12.34
CA LYS A 130 10.72 -7.39 13.11
C LYS A 130 10.18 -6.11 12.43
N ASP A 131 8.86 -6.06 12.21
CA ASP A 131 8.14 -4.90 11.66
C ASP A 131 8.85 -4.31 10.42
N PHE A 132 9.17 -5.18 9.44
CA PHE A 132 10.08 -4.87 8.34
C PHE A 132 9.69 -3.61 7.56
N PHE A 133 8.49 -3.61 6.95
CA PHE A 133 8.06 -2.50 6.07
C PHE A 133 7.99 -1.14 6.78
N PRO A 134 7.39 -1.01 7.97
CA PRO A 134 7.35 0.26 8.68
C PRO A 134 8.73 0.81 9.07
N ASN A 135 9.72 -0.06 9.24
CA ASN A 135 11.07 0.32 9.65
C ASN A 135 12.01 0.63 8.47
N ILE A 136 11.54 0.57 7.23
CA ILE A 136 12.33 0.97 6.07
C ILE A 136 12.52 2.49 6.05
N ASP A 137 13.76 2.93 6.21
CA ASP A 137 14.14 4.34 6.12
C ASP A 137 14.20 4.76 4.65
N MET A 138 13.26 5.62 4.24
CA MET A 138 13.15 6.09 2.86
C MET A 138 14.38 6.89 2.40
N ASN A 139 15.06 7.61 3.29
CA ASN A 139 16.28 8.32 2.94
C ASN A 139 17.38 7.33 2.60
N LYS A 140 17.63 6.37 3.50
CA LYS A 140 18.63 5.32 3.26
C LYS A 140 18.33 4.49 2.01
N LEU A 141 17.07 4.15 1.77
CA LEU A 141 16.67 3.43 0.56
C LEU A 141 17.08 4.19 -0.71
N PHE A 142 16.76 5.48 -0.78
CA PHE A 142 17.07 6.28 -1.95
C PHE A 142 18.56 6.63 -2.06
N ASP A 143 19.28 6.71 -0.93
CA ASP A 143 20.75 6.84 -0.93
C ASP A 143 21.40 5.57 -1.52
N ILE A 144 20.92 4.37 -1.16
CA ILE A 144 21.39 3.10 -1.76
C ILE A 144 21.14 3.09 -3.27
N ILE A 145 19.97 3.50 -3.72
CA ILE A 145 19.65 3.59 -5.16
C ILE A 145 20.60 4.56 -5.87
N ASN A 146 20.79 5.75 -5.32
CA ASN A 146 21.67 6.79 -5.88
C ASN A 146 23.12 6.32 -5.97
N GLN A 147 23.61 5.71 -4.90
CA GLN A 147 24.97 5.16 -4.86
C GLN A 147 25.17 4.10 -5.93
N ARG A 148 24.25 3.13 -6.03
CA ARG A 148 24.31 2.07 -7.02
C ARG A 148 24.30 2.62 -8.45
N PHE A 149 23.47 3.61 -8.74
CA PHE A 149 23.42 4.20 -10.06
C PHE A 149 24.69 5.00 -10.40
N ALA A 150 25.27 5.68 -9.43
CA ALA A 150 26.57 6.34 -9.60
C ALA A 150 27.69 5.34 -9.89
N GLU A 151 27.79 4.24 -9.14
CA GLU A 151 28.79 3.17 -9.32
C GLU A 151 28.65 2.46 -10.67
N THR A 152 27.45 2.31 -11.19
CA THR A 152 27.16 1.57 -12.42
C THR A 152 27.03 2.45 -13.66
N GLY A 153 27.14 3.77 -13.51
CA GLY A 153 27.02 4.74 -14.60
C GLY A 153 25.61 4.85 -15.19
N VAL A 154 24.59 4.37 -14.47
CA VAL A 154 23.18 4.51 -14.89
C VAL A 154 22.75 5.96 -14.71
N GLN A 155 22.39 6.60 -15.82
CA GLN A 155 21.88 7.98 -15.79
C GLN A 155 20.40 7.98 -15.41
N ILE A 156 20.09 8.45 -14.22
CA ILE A 156 18.72 8.73 -13.77
C ILE A 156 18.62 10.19 -13.35
N ASN A 157 17.55 10.84 -13.76
CA ASN A 157 17.29 12.21 -13.37
C ASN A 157 16.98 12.28 -11.87
N GLN A 158 17.73 13.07 -11.12
CA GLN A 158 17.55 13.24 -9.67
C GLN A 158 16.15 13.76 -9.32
N LYS A 159 15.55 14.56 -10.18
CA LYS A 159 14.15 15.02 -10.03
C LYS A 159 13.19 13.83 -10.07
N ASP A 160 13.38 12.87 -10.95
CA ASP A 160 12.50 11.72 -11.09
C ASP A 160 12.60 10.78 -9.87
N LEU A 161 13.81 10.62 -9.32
CA LEU A 161 14.01 9.90 -8.06
C LEU A 161 13.35 10.61 -6.88
N LEU A 162 13.46 11.92 -6.80
CA LEU A 162 12.79 12.72 -5.76
C LEU A 162 11.26 12.57 -5.86
N VAL A 163 10.71 12.74 -7.05
CA VAL A 163 9.25 12.56 -7.28
C VAL A 163 8.79 11.17 -6.87
N TYR A 164 9.57 10.14 -7.20
CA TYR A 164 9.21 8.78 -6.82
C TYR A 164 9.29 8.54 -5.31
N LYS A 165 10.34 9.05 -4.66
CA LYS A 165 10.44 9.02 -3.19
C LYS A 165 9.25 9.69 -2.52
N GLU A 166 8.90 10.89 -2.95
CA GLU A 166 7.77 11.64 -2.39
C GLU A 166 6.42 10.96 -2.69
N LEU A 167 6.29 10.33 -3.87
CA LEU A 167 5.12 9.51 -4.17
C LEU A 167 4.99 8.34 -3.20
N LEU A 168 6.05 7.58 -2.98
CA LEU A 168 6.03 6.44 -2.04
C LEU A 168 5.70 6.91 -0.61
N LEU A 169 6.33 7.98 -0.13
CA LEU A 169 6.02 8.57 1.17
C LEU A 169 4.55 9.02 1.28
N CYS A 170 4.00 9.59 0.21
CA CYS A 170 2.60 9.96 0.16
C CYS A 170 1.70 8.71 0.24
N LEU A 171 1.98 7.68 -0.56
CA LEU A 171 1.21 6.43 -0.59
C LEU A 171 1.31 5.64 0.72
N GLY A 172 2.42 5.75 1.44
CA GLY A 172 2.66 5.15 2.75
C GLY A 172 2.29 6.05 3.94
N GLN A 173 1.67 7.20 3.69
CA GLN A 173 1.28 8.15 4.75
C GLN A 173 2.46 8.59 5.64
N GLY A 174 3.62 8.78 5.02
CA GLY A 174 4.86 9.18 5.70
C GLY A 174 5.87 8.05 5.94
N GLU A 175 5.44 6.80 5.79
CA GLU A 175 6.26 5.60 5.90
C GLU A 175 6.50 4.95 4.53
N PHE A 176 7.27 3.86 4.50
CA PHE A 176 7.38 3.02 3.32
C PHE A 176 6.02 2.32 3.05
N PRO A 177 5.45 2.41 1.83
CA PRO A 177 4.10 1.92 1.58
C PRO A 177 4.04 0.39 1.48
N LEU A 178 3.29 -0.25 2.35
CA LEU A 178 2.83 -1.61 2.15
C LEU A 178 1.55 -1.58 1.31
N ILE A 179 1.68 -1.78 0.01
CA ILE A 179 0.54 -1.83 -0.92
C ILE A 179 0.35 -3.28 -1.36
N GLU A 180 -0.85 -3.80 -1.19
CA GLU A 180 -1.17 -5.19 -1.53
C GLU A 180 -0.86 -5.48 -3.01
N ASN A 181 -0.17 -6.58 -3.26
CA ASN A 181 0.26 -7.04 -4.59
C ASN A 181 1.14 -6.04 -5.38
N CYS A 182 1.77 -5.08 -4.73
CA CYS A 182 2.68 -4.14 -5.41
C CYS A 182 4.11 -4.71 -5.47
N ALA A 183 4.41 -5.40 -6.57
CA ALA A 183 5.73 -5.98 -6.81
C ALA A 183 6.87 -4.94 -6.78
N ALA A 184 6.61 -3.70 -7.19
CA ALA A 184 7.61 -2.63 -7.13
C ALA A 184 8.02 -2.28 -5.70
N SER A 185 7.04 -2.14 -4.79
CA SER A 185 7.33 -1.90 -3.37
C SER A 185 8.07 -3.08 -2.76
N SER A 186 7.64 -4.31 -3.06
CA SER A 186 8.32 -5.50 -2.57
C SER A 186 9.77 -5.59 -3.06
N TYR A 187 10.04 -5.29 -4.33
CA TYR A 187 11.39 -5.27 -4.87
C TYR A 187 12.30 -4.26 -4.16
N LEU A 188 11.82 -3.04 -3.95
CA LEU A 188 12.59 -2.00 -3.27
C LEU A 188 12.92 -2.38 -1.83
N ALA A 189 11.96 -2.97 -1.13
CA ALA A 189 12.14 -3.42 0.25
C ALA A 189 13.10 -4.62 0.36
N THR A 190 12.84 -5.66 -0.40
CA THR A 190 13.50 -6.97 -0.20
C THR A 190 14.79 -7.13 -0.98
N VAL A 191 14.91 -6.49 -2.14
CA VAL A 191 16.11 -6.57 -2.97
C VAL A 191 17.01 -5.38 -2.72
N VAL A 192 16.51 -4.16 -2.91
CA VAL A 192 17.37 -2.96 -2.88
C VAL A 192 17.81 -2.66 -1.46
N TYR A 193 16.87 -2.59 -0.51
CA TYR A 193 17.18 -2.19 0.86
C TYR A 193 18.03 -3.20 1.62
N LEU A 194 17.84 -4.51 1.35
CA LEU A 194 18.56 -5.58 2.03
C LEU A 194 19.83 -6.05 1.31
N GLU A 195 20.15 -5.54 0.12
CA GLU A 195 21.30 -6.04 -0.66
C GLU A 195 22.63 -5.90 0.09
N ILE A 196 22.87 -4.78 0.75
CA ILE A 196 24.13 -4.53 1.46
C ILE A 196 24.30 -5.47 2.67
N PRO A 197 23.34 -5.57 3.62
CA PRO A 197 23.46 -6.50 4.72
C PRO A 197 23.53 -7.97 4.27
N ASP A 198 22.81 -8.33 3.21
CA ASP A 198 22.84 -9.69 2.66
C ASP A 198 24.21 -10.02 2.04
N ALA A 199 24.81 -9.10 1.29
CA ALA A 199 26.16 -9.29 0.75
C ALA A 199 27.23 -9.38 1.84
N LYS A 200 27.09 -8.60 2.93
CA LYS A 200 28.00 -8.67 4.09
C LYS A 200 27.84 -9.99 4.83
N LEU A 201 26.60 -10.46 5.00
CA LEU A 201 26.33 -11.76 5.60
C LEU A 201 26.92 -12.88 4.75
N TYR A 202 26.72 -12.85 3.43
CA TYR A 202 27.29 -13.82 2.50
C TYR A 202 28.83 -13.89 2.64
N SER A 203 29.49 -12.73 2.64
CA SER A 203 30.95 -12.65 2.81
C SER A 203 31.40 -13.16 4.17
N PHE A 204 30.61 -12.91 5.22
CA PHE A 204 30.90 -13.42 6.57
C PHE A 204 30.81 -14.97 6.63
N ILE A 205 29.80 -15.55 5.99
CA ILE A 205 29.60 -17.03 5.99
C ILE A 205 30.69 -17.73 5.16
N THR A 206 31.26 -17.08 4.17
CA THR A 206 32.38 -17.64 3.39
C THR A 206 33.70 -17.69 4.17
N ASP A 207 33.74 -17.10 5.36
CA ASP A 207 34.92 -17.16 6.21
C ASP A 207 35.19 -18.61 6.71
N LYS A 208 36.39 -19.08 6.46
CA LYS A 208 36.81 -20.45 6.85
C LYS A 208 36.74 -20.73 8.35
N GLU A 209 36.81 -19.69 9.19
CA GLU A 209 36.72 -19.84 10.66
C GLU A 209 35.32 -20.31 11.14
N LEU A 210 34.30 -20.29 10.29
CA LEU A 210 32.96 -20.77 10.62
C LEU A 210 32.79 -22.29 10.41
N HIS A 211 33.76 -22.97 9.82
CA HIS A 211 33.67 -24.41 9.55
C HIS A 211 32.42 -24.80 8.72
N ILE A 212 31.98 -23.94 7.84
CA ILE A 212 30.90 -24.19 6.88
C ILE A 212 31.52 -24.72 5.60
N THR A 213 31.15 -25.94 5.22
CA THR A 213 31.69 -26.63 4.06
C THR A 213 30.92 -26.33 2.76
N GLY A 214 29.72 -25.84 2.89
CA GLY A 214 28.88 -25.35 1.78
C GLY A 214 27.62 -24.73 2.32
N PHE A 215 27.12 -23.70 1.62
CA PHE A 215 25.88 -23.03 1.99
C PHE A 215 25.18 -22.40 0.78
N THR A 216 23.90 -22.10 0.95
CA THR A 216 23.10 -21.27 0.05
C THR A 216 22.16 -20.39 0.86
N MET A 217 21.77 -19.25 0.31
CA MET A 217 20.88 -18.29 0.95
C MET A 217 19.69 -18.02 0.05
N VAL A 218 18.48 -18.15 0.60
CA VAL A 218 17.22 -17.95 -0.11
C VAL A 218 16.31 -17.08 0.75
N ARG A 219 15.69 -16.09 0.14
CA ARG A 219 14.82 -15.12 0.81
C ARG A 219 13.43 -15.11 0.21
N TYR A 220 12.42 -15.08 1.08
CA TYR A 220 11.05 -14.69 0.72
C TYR A 220 10.65 -13.48 1.57
N VAL A 221 10.58 -12.31 0.95
CA VAL A 221 10.31 -11.02 1.61
C VAL A 221 11.29 -10.77 2.76
N ASP A 222 10.85 -10.81 4.01
CA ASP A 222 11.66 -10.64 5.25
C ASP A 222 12.21 -11.94 5.82
N ASP A 223 11.67 -13.09 5.41
CA ASP A 223 12.14 -14.41 5.80
C ASP A 223 13.41 -14.80 5.02
N LEU A 224 14.56 -14.90 5.67
CA LEU A 224 15.80 -15.41 5.09
C LEU A 224 16.11 -16.81 5.61
N TYR A 225 16.31 -17.74 4.68
CA TYR A 225 16.76 -19.10 4.93
C TYR A 225 18.20 -19.27 4.48
N ILE A 226 19.07 -19.75 5.39
CA ILE A 226 20.46 -20.09 5.12
C ILE A 226 20.58 -21.60 5.30
N LEU A 227 20.70 -22.35 4.20
CA LEU A 227 20.93 -23.80 4.24
C LEU A 227 22.43 -24.07 4.19
N PHE A 228 22.94 -24.95 5.05
CA PHE A 228 24.37 -25.15 5.13
C PHE A 228 24.76 -26.57 5.60
N ASN A 229 26.00 -26.93 5.29
CA ASN A 229 26.72 -28.07 5.84
C ASN A 229 27.89 -27.59 6.70
N SER A 230 28.24 -28.32 7.72
CA SER A 230 29.38 -28.02 8.62
C SER A 230 30.10 -29.30 9.04
N ASP A 231 31.38 -29.17 9.23
CA ASP A 231 32.25 -30.23 9.79
C ASP A 231 32.33 -30.20 11.33
N LEU A 232 31.61 -29.25 11.96
CA LEU A 232 31.51 -29.14 13.41
C LEU A 232 30.63 -30.26 14.01
N SER A 233 30.92 -30.63 15.25
CA SER A 233 30.03 -31.47 16.05
C SER A 233 28.73 -30.71 16.40
N GLU A 234 27.63 -31.43 16.64
CA GLU A 234 26.30 -30.82 16.83
C GLU A 234 26.26 -29.83 18.00
N ASN A 235 26.99 -30.04 19.07
CA ASN A 235 27.08 -29.11 20.20
C ASN A 235 27.77 -27.79 19.85
N MET A 236 28.52 -27.72 18.76
CA MET A 236 29.19 -26.50 18.29
C MET A 236 28.39 -25.74 17.25
N ILE A 237 27.27 -26.30 16.73
CA ILE A 237 26.43 -25.65 15.75
C ILE A 237 25.77 -24.39 16.35
N THR A 238 25.21 -24.47 17.56
CA THR A 238 24.53 -23.30 18.18
C THR A 238 25.47 -22.10 18.37
N PRO A 239 26.70 -22.25 18.91
CA PRO A 239 27.65 -21.12 18.98
C PRO A 239 27.99 -20.52 17.62
N MET A 240 28.19 -21.35 16.59
CA MET A 240 28.48 -20.91 15.24
C MET A 240 27.29 -20.14 14.64
N VAL A 241 26.07 -20.67 14.76
CA VAL A 241 24.83 -19.97 14.30
C VAL A 241 24.65 -18.64 15.01
N ASN A 242 24.91 -18.56 16.32
CA ASN A 242 24.84 -17.29 17.05
C ASN A 242 25.82 -16.25 16.51
N ARG A 243 27.04 -16.66 16.08
CA ARG A 243 27.98 -15.74 15.42
C ARG A 243 27.39 -15.19 14.11
N ILE A 244 26.77 -16.03 13.29
CA ILE A 244 26.13 -15.65 12.02
C ILE A 244 24.96 -14.69 12.27
N VAL A 245 24.04 -15.05 13.19
CA VAL A 245 22.87 -14.23 13.54
C VAL A 245 23.30 -12.87 14.12
N ASN A 246 24.31 -12.83 14.95
CA ASN A 246 24.83 -11.57 15.52
C ASN A 246 25.49 -10.70 14.44
N ALA A 247 26.25 -11.27 13.51
CA ALA A 247 26.84 -10.55 12.39
C ALA A 247 25.73 -9.94 11.51
N TYR A 248 24.71 -10.71 11.16
CA TYR A 248 23.58 -10.21 10.37
C TYR A 248 22.79 -9.13 11.11
N SER A 249 22.50 -9.33 12.40
CA SER A 249 21.83 -8.35 13.24
C SER A 249 22.59 -7.01 13.30
N SER A 250 23.92 -7.07 13.34
CA SER A 250 24.78 -5.87 13.31
C SER A 250 24.66 -5.10 11.99
N GLU A 251 24.60 -5.79 10.86
CA GLU A 251 24.43 -5.14 9.55
C GLU A 251 23.02 -4.57 9.38
N LEU A 252 21.99 -5.31 9.80
CA LEU A 252 20.60 -4.82 9.78
C LEU A 252 20.40 -3.57 10.64
N LYS A 253 21.08 -3.49 11.79
CA LYS A 253 21.00 -2.31 12.66
C LYS A 253 21.46 -1.01 11.97
N LYS A 254 22.41 -1.09 11.03
CA LYS A 254 22.82 0.08 10.22
C LYS A 254 21.68 0.64 9.37
N LEU A 255 20.70 -0.20 9.04
CA LEU A 255 19.51 0.15 8.30
C LEU A 255 18.28 0.42 9.21
N ASN A 256 18.46 0.55 10.52
CA ASN A 256 17.39 0.68 11.52
C ASN A 256 16.48 -0.56 11.62
N LEU A 257 16.94 -1.71 11.14
CA LEU A 257 16.24 -2.98 11.22
C LEU A 257 16.73 -3.85 12.38
N SER A 258 15.88 -4.74 12.85
CA SER A 258 16.22 -5.71 13.91
C SER A 258 15.61 -7.08 13.62
N LEU A 259 16.32 -8.13 13.98
CA LEU A 259 15.80 -9.50 13.90
C LEU A 259 14.75 -9.77 15.00
N ASN A 260 13.72 -10.49 14.63
CA ASN A 260 12.78 -11.08 15.56
C ASN A 260 13.42 -12.35 16.19
N ARG A 261 14.01 -12.19 17.37
CA ARG A 261 14.73 -13.31 18.02
C ARG A 261 13.81 -14.49 18.37
N GLY A 262 12.53 -14.26 18.61
CA GLY A 262 11.57 -15.32 18.89
C GLY A 262 11.24 -16.19 17.67
N LYS A 263 11.41 -15.64 16.47
CA LYS A 263 11.21 -16.36 15.20
C LYS A 263 12.53 -16.74 14.50
N THR A 264 13.68 -16.32 15.04
CA THR A 264 14.99 -16.67 14.50
C THR A 264 15.46 -17.98 15.15
N SER A 265 15.65 -19.03 14.35
CA SER A 265 16.01 -20.36 14.83
C SER A 265 16.86 -21.10 13.82
N TRP A 266 17.52 -22.19 14.28
CA TRP A 266 18.16 -23.16 13.40
C TRP A 266 17.62 -24.56 13.69
N LYS A 267 17.56 -25.41 12.67
CA LYS A 267 17.06 -26.77 12.72
C LYS A 267 17.75 -27.66 11.69
N LEU A 268 17.47 -28.97 11.76
CA LEU A 268 17.80 -29.90 10.68
C LEU A 268 16.89 -29.65 9.46
N THR A 269 17.44 -29.86 8.26
CA THR A 269 16.65 -29.70 7.02
C THR A 269 15.50 -30.71 6.89
N ALA A 270 15.53 -31.81 7.64
CA ALA A 270 14.39 -32.73 7.76
C ALA A 270 13.11 -32.04 8.26
N ASP A 271 13.25 -30.99 9.10
CA ASP A 271 12.13 -30.25 9.70
C ASP A 271 11.69 -29.02 8.84
N ILE A 272 12.33 -28.82 7.68
CA ILE A 272 12.15 -27.59 6.92
C ILE A 272 10.73 -27.43 6.39
N ASN A 273 10.08 -28.54 6.01
CA ASN A 273 8.70 -28.52 5.53
C ASN A 273 7.70 -28.06 6.60
N GLU A 274 7.92 -28.47 7.86
CA GLU A 274 7.09 -27.99 8.97
C GLU A 274 7.29 -26.49 9.22
N GLU A 275 8.54 -26.02 9.11
CA GLU A 275 8.84 -24.61 9.29
C GLU A 275 8.30 -23.74 8.17
N LEU A 276 8.38 -24.18 6.93
CA LEU A 276 7.80 -23.50 5.78
C LEU A 276 6.28 -23.44 5.89
N LYS A 277 5.66 -24.53 6.32
CA LYS A 277 4.22 -24.57 6.55
C LYS A 277 3.80 -23.53 7.60
N LYS A 278 4.49 -23.35 8.70
CA LYS A 278 4.21 -22.32 9.71
C LYS A 278 4.27 -20.91 9.16
N SER A 279 5.16 -20.61 8.23
CA SER A 279 5.30 -19.27 7.59
C SER A 279 4.15 -18.90 6.67
N LEU A 280 3.43 -19.88 6.12
CA LEU A 280 2.29 -19.67 5.21
C LEU A 280 1.04 -19.11 5.89
N TYR A 281 0.96 -19.19 7.22
CA TYR A 281 -0.31 -19.03 7.93
C TYR A 281 -0.77 -17.62 8.19
N ASP A 282 0.14 -16.68 8.20
CA ASP A 282 -0.23 -15.28 8.41
C ASP A 282 -0.79 -14.63 7.14
N GLU A 283 -0.70 -15.27 5.97
CA GLU A 283 -1.11 -14.70 4.70
C GLU A 283 -2.22 -15.48 4.01
N GLN A 284 -3.17 -14.74 3.54
CA GLN A 284 -4.42 -15.12 2.89
C GLN A 284 -4.27 -16.23 1.85
N PHE A 285 -4.84 -17.39 2.11
CA PHE A 285 -5.02 -18.43 1.13
C PHE A 285 -6.28 -18.15 0.28
N ASP A 286 -6.09 -17.69 -0.96
CA ASP A 286 -7.13 -17.73 -2.00
C ASP A 286 -6.88 -18.95 -2.89
N GLY A 287 -7.69 -19.99 -2.70
CA GLY A 287 -7.97 -21.04 -3.68
C GLY A 287 -6.77 -21.60 -4.43
N LYS A 288 -5.98 -22.49 -3.82
CA LYS A 288 -5.50 -23.66 -4.50
C LYS A 288 -6.53 -24.76 -4.33
N GLU A 289 -6.82 -25.51 -5.41
CA GLU A 289 -7.45 -26.80 -5.34
C GLU A 289 -6.59 -27.73 -4.48
N CYS A 290 -6.72 -27.62 -3.18
CA CYS A 290 -6.29 -28.66 -2.27
C CYS A 290 -7.44 -29.64 -2.18
N ASN A 291 -7.19 -30.92 -2.37
CA ASN A 291 -8.14 -32.01 -2.06
C ASN A 291 -8.41 -32.12 -0.53
N ILE A 292 -8.28 -31.03 0.22
CA ILE A 292 -8.66 -30.90 1.64
C ILE A 292 -10.16 -31.12 1.82
N THR A 293 -10.89 -31.02 0.71
CA THR A 293 -12.35 -31.11 0.70
C THR A 293 -12.92 -32.37 1.31
N ASP A 294 -12.17 -33.44 1.36
CA ASP A 294 -12.63 -34.72 1.87
C ASP A 294 -12.55 -34.83 3.41
N PHE A 295 -11.83 -33.93 4.05
CA PHE A 295 -11.61 -33.93 5.50
C PHE A 295 -12.44 -32.90 6.28
N VAL A 296 -13.19 -32.05 5.58
CA VAL A 296 -13.94 -30.95 6.20
C VAL A 296 -15.43 -31.19 6.00
N ASP A 297 -16.11 -31.46 7.10
CA ASP A 297 -17.55 -31.70 7.15
C ASP A 297 -18.27 -30.78 8.15
N ASN A 298 -19.59 -30.96 8.27
CA ASN A 298 -20.42 -30.23 9.22
C ASN A 298 -20.03 -30.49 10.67
N ASP A 299 -19.60 -31.69 11.01
CA ASP A 299 -19.31 -32.09 12.39
C ASP A 299 -18.05 -31.40 12.90
N LEU A 300 -17.04 -31.27 12.04
CA LEU A 300 -15.81 -30.54 12.36
C LEU A 300 -16.10 -29.06 12.62
N LEU A 301 -16.92 -28.43 11.76
CA LEU A 301 -17.29 -27.03 11.93
C LEU A 301 -18.18 -26.83 13.18
N LEU A 302 -19.14 -27.72 13.43
CA LEU A 302 -19.98 -27.66 14.63
C LEU A 302 -19.17 -27.85 15.90
N LYS A 303 -18.17 -28.75 15.89
CA LYS A 303 -17.23 -28.92 17.00
C LYS A 303 -16.48 -27.62 17.27
N PHE A 304 -15.90 -27.02 16.24
CA PHE A 304 -15.16 -25.75 16.36
C PHE A 304 -16.03 -24.63 16.94
N LEU A 305 -17.21 -24.40 16.37
CA LEU A 305 -18.16 -23.40 16.85
C LEU A 305 -18.66 -23.70 18.27
N GLY A 306 -18.85 -25.00 18.60
CA GLY A 306 -19.21 -25.46 19.93
C GLY A 306 -18.14 -25.17 20.99
N ASP A 307 -16.87 -25.35 20.63
CA ASP A 307 -15.75 -25.07 21.53
C ASP A 307 -15.52 -23.57 21.69
N ILE A 308 -15.66 -22.77 20.61
CA ILE A 308 -15.75 -21.29 20.71
C ILE A 308 -16.86 -20.89 21.67
N LYS A 309 -18.05 -21.47 21.53
CA LYS A 309 -19.20 -21.15 22.39
C LYS A 309 -18.92 -21.45 23.85
N LYS A 310 -18.34 -22.62 24.17
CA LYS A 310 -17.93 -22.97 25.54
C LYS A 310 -16.92 -21.98 26.11
N ALA A 311 -15.88 -21.66 25.34
CA ALA A 311 -14.86 -20.71 25.77
C ALA A 311 -15.44 -19.30 25.98
N LEU A 312 -16.37 -18.87 25.11
CA LEU A 312 -17.05 -17.58 25.22
C LEU A 312 -17.93 -17.50 26.46
N PHE A 313 -18.74 -18.53 26.75
CA PHE A 313 -19.59 -18.59 27.94
C PHE A 313 -18.81 -18.69 29.25
N ASN A 314 -17.60 -19.27 29.19
CA ASN A 314 -16.70 -19.36 30.33
C ASN A 314 -15.80 -18.11 30.49
N TYR A 315 -15.98 -17.08 29.67
CA TYR A 315 -15.16 -15.86 29.65
C TYR A 315 -13.66 -16.15 29.48
N SER A 316 -13.31 -17.22 28.76
CA SER A 316 -11.93 -17.66 28.52
C SER A 316 -11.53 -17.54 27.04
N LEU A 317 -12.38 -16.95 26.20
CA LEU A 317 -12.12 -16.77 24.79
C LEU A 317 -11.33 -15.48 24.54
N ASP A 318 -10.07 -15.64 24.20
CA ASP A 318 -9.17 -14.57 23.72
C ASP A 318 -8.48 -15.01 22.43
N ALA A 319 -7.59 -14.19 21.89
CA ALA A 319 -6.85 -14.48 20.65
C ALA A 319 -5.99 -15.76 20.76
N ALA A 320 -5.38 -16.00 21.92
CA ALA A 320 -4.56 -17.18 22.14
C ALA A 320 -5.42 -18.45 22.16
N LYS A 321 -6.54 -18.41 22.91
CA LYS A 321 -7.48 -19.54 22.96
C LYS A 321 -8.14 -19.82 21.61
N TYR A 322 -8.45 -18.77 20.86
CA TYR A 322 -8.98 -18.92 19.49
C TYR A 322 -7.99 -19.66 18.56
N LEU A 323 -6.70 -19.30 18.59
CA LEU A 323 -5.67 -19.99 17.82
C LEU A 323 -5.44 -21.43 18.32
N GLU A 324 -5.48 -21.65 19.63
CA GLU A 324 -5.42 -22.98 20.22
C GLU A 324 -6.57 -23.86 19.72
N LEU A 325 -7.81 -23.37 19.73
CA LEU A 325 -8.99 -24.09 19.22
C LEU A 325 -8.86 -24.44 17.74
N ILE A 326 -8.33 -23.55 16.91
CA ILE A 326 -8.03 -23.87 15.51
C ILE A 326 -7.05 -25.03 15.43
N ASN A 327 -5.95 -24.96 16.20
CA ASN A 327 -4.91 -25.99 16.19
C ASN A 327 -5.40 -27.33 16.75
N GLU A 328 -6.30 -27.34 17.72
CA GLU A 328 -6.85 -28.56 18.30
C GLU A 328 -7.91 -29.21 17.40
N VAL A 329 -8.85 -28.41 16.90
CA VAL A 329 -9.99 -28.94 16.15
C VAL A 329 -9.62 -29.38 14.74
N PHE A 330 -8.78 -28.61 14.07
CA PHE A 330 -8.38 -28.87 12.68
C PHE A 330 -7.06 -29.67 12.56
N ASN A 331 -6.51 -30.16 13.67
CA ASN A 331 -5.39 -31.08 13.63
C ASN A 331 -5.87 -32.50 13.25
N ILE A 332 -5.82 -32.82 11.98
CA ILE A 332 -6.22 -34.13 11.44
C ILE A 332 -4.95 -34.96 11.17
N PRO A 333 -4.63 -35.97 11.99
CA PRO A 333 -3.35 -36.67 11.95
C PRO A 333 -3.03 -37.41 10.65
N GLN A 334 -4.03 -37.63 9.81
CA GLN A 334 -3.93 -38.42 8.57
C GLN A 334 -3.68 -37.55 7.34
N THR A 335 -3.49 -36.24 7.50
CA THR A 335 -3.30 -35.31 6.40
C THR A 335 -1.93 -34.65 6.44
N GLU A 336 -1.41 -34.31 5.27
CA GLU A 336 -0.22 -33.46 5.14
C GLU A 336 -0.51 -31.96 5.42
N TYR A 337 -1.80 -31.64 5.63
CA TYR A 337 -2.26 -30.27 5.80
C TYR A 337 -2.22 -29.87 7.27
N THR A 338 -1.85 -28.61 7.50
CA THR A 338 -1.87 -28.07 8.85
C THR A 338 -3.29 -27.63 9.25
N PRO A 339 -3.55 -27.47 10.55
CA PRO A 339 -4.82 -26.99 11.06
C PRO A 339 -5.32 -25.71 10.41
N GLN A 340 -4.41 -24.79 10.13
CA GLN A 340 -4.77 -23.52 9.51
C GLN A 340 -5.18 -23.69 8.04
N GLU A 341 -4.47 -24.50 7.25
CA GLU A 341 -4.85 -24.79 5.86
C GLU A 341 -6.25 -25.38 5.80
N ILE A 342 -6.54 -26.32 6.69
CA ILE A 342 -7.86 -26.93 6.77
C ILE A 342 -8.90 -25.88 7.14
N TYR A 343 -8.62 -25.03 8.13
CA TYR A 343 -9.51 -23.95 8.53
C TYR A 343 -9.73 -22.93 7.41
N ASN A 344 -8.69 -22.54 6.69
CA ASN A 344 -8.78 -21.64 5.55
C ASN A 344 -9.61 -22.27 4.40
N SER A 345 -9.37 -23.53 4.07
CA SER A 345 -10.15 -24.24 3.05
C SER A 345 -11.64 -24.30 3.43
N LEU A 346 -11.94 -24.58 4.69
CA LEU A 346 -13.31 -24.53 5.19
C LEU A 346 -13.94 -23.16 4.96
N VAL A 347 -13.26 -22.08 5.35
CA VAL A 347 -13.81 -20.72 5.25
C VAL A 347 -13.96 -20.29 3.79
N TYR A 348 -12.97 -20.55 2.94
CA TYR A 348 -12.93 -19.98 1.59
C TYR A 348 -13.49 -20.87 0.50
N GLU A 349 -13.51 -22.19 0.65
CA GLU A 349 -13.86 -23.15 -0.40
C GLU A 349 -15.18 -23.87 -0.17
N LYS A 350 -15.52 -24.23 1.08
CA LYS A 350 -16.67 -25.06 1.42
C LYS A 350 -17.96 -24.27 1.64
N HIS A 351 -18.44 -23.63 0.60
CA HIS A 351 -19.66 -22.80 0.66
C HIS A 351 -20.92 -23.53 1.15
N THR A 352 -21.06 -24.81 0.82
CA THR A 352 -22.26 -25.60 1.10
C THR A 352 -22.46 -25.91 2.59
N LEU A 353 -21.39 -25.99 3.37
CA LEU A 353 -21.46 -26.24 4.82
C LEU A 353 -22.24 -25.15 5.57
N PHE A 354 -22.09 -23.90 5.13
CA PHE A 354 -22.72 -22.75 5.79
C PHE A 354 -24.22 -22.65 5.58
N SER A 355 -24.83 -23.51 4.72
CA SER A 355 -26.27 -23.63 4.57
C SER A 355 -26.91 -24.55 5.63
N ASN A 356 -26.12 -25.23 6.46
CA ASN A 356 -26.59 -26.10 7.51
C ASN A 356 -27.28 -25.32 8.61
N LYS A 357 -28.52 -25.73 8.96
CA LYS A 357 -29.35 -25.05 9.96
C LYS A 357 -28.69 -24.98 11.35
N GLN A 358 -28.03 -26.03 11.78
CA GLN A 358 -27.37 -26.09 13.09
C GLN A 358 -26.18 -25.12 13.15
N ILE A 359 -25.41 -24.99 12.06
CA ILE A 359 -24.32 -24.04 11.94
C ILE A 359 -24.84 -22.60 12.01
N ILE A 360 -25.94 -22.30 11.30
CA ILE A 360 -26.59 -21.00 11.34
C ILE A 360 -27.07 -20.64 12.76
N GLU A 361 -27.76 -21.58 13.42
CA GLU A 361 -28.24 -21.40 14.80
C GLU A 361 -27.09 -21.19 15.79
N MET A 362 -25.98 -21.91 15.62
CA MET A 362 -24.80 -21.77 16.45
C MET A 362 -24.16 -20.39 16.28
N LEU A 363 -23.92 -19.97 15.05
CA LEU A 363 -23.38 -18.64 14.75
C LEU A 363 -24.30 -17.51 15.25
N PHE A 364 -25.61 -17.67 15.07
CA PHE A 364 -26.59 -16.72 15.60
C PHE A 364 -26.52 -16.61 17.12
N SER A 365 -26.44 -17.75 17.83
CA SER A 365 -26.27 -17.79 19.27
C SER A 365 -24.99 -17.07 19.74
N LEU A 366 -23.88 -17.26 19.04
CA LEU A 366 -22.61 -16.59 19.34
C LEU A 366 -22.70 -15.08 19.15
N VAL A 367 -23.22 -14.62 18.01
CA VAL A 367 -23.38 -13.17 17.72
C VAL A 367 -24.32 -12.50 18.74
N CYS A 368 -25.40 -13.16 19.12
CA CYS A 368 -26.36 -12.62 20.09
C CYS A 368 -25.77 -12.54 21.51
N PHE A 369 -24.95 -13.52 21.89
CA PHE A 369 -24.33 -13.55 23.21
C PHE A 369 -23.24 -12.48 23.34
N ASP A 370 -22.20 -12.52 22.50
CA ASP A 370 -21.15 -11.51 22.43
C ASP A 370 -20.52 -11.45 21.05
N TYR A 371 -20.90 -10.44 20.25
CA TYR A 371 -20.37 -10.28 18.90
C TYR A 371 -18.88 -9.96 18.88
N ASN A 372 -18.25 -9.60 20.01
CA ASN A 372 -16.82 -9.31 20.06
C ASN A 372 -15.94 -10.51 19.69
N PHE A 373 -16.48 -11.75 19.72
CA PHE A 373 -15.73 -12.89 19.20
C PHE A 373 -15.35 -12.72 17.71
N LEU A 374 -16.12 -11.98 16.94
CA LEU A 374 -15.79 -11.66 15.54
C LEU A 374 -14.52 -10.82 15.41
N LYS A 375 -14.14 -10.10 16.45
CA LYS A 375 -12.95 -9.26 16.51
C LYS A 375 -11.66 -10.09 16.67
N LEU A 376 -11.76 -11.38 16.99
CA LEU A 376 -10.63 -12.30 17.05
C LEU A 376 -10.07 -12.62 15.65
N ASP A 377 -10.95 -12.61 14.63
CA ASP A 377 -10.58 -12.80 13.24
C ASP A 377 -11.61 -12.11 12.35
N THR A 378 -11.46 -10.82 12.20
CA THR A 378 -12.47 -9.96 11.55
C THR A 378 -12.80 -10.38 10.12
N LYS A 379 -11.82 -10.94 9.38
CA LYS A 379 -12.01 -11.37 8.00
C LYS A 379 -12.70 -12.73 7.91
N ARG A 380 -12.09 -13.77 8.50
CA ARG A 380 -12.60 -15.14 8.34
C ARG A 380 -13.97 -15.34 8.99
N LEU A 381 -14.16 -14.82 10.20
CA LEU A 381 -15.45 -14.92 10.90
C LEU A 381 -16.55 -14.13 10.21
N THR A 382 -16.27 -12.93 9.68
CA THR A 382 -17.25 -12.21 8.85
C THR A 382 -17.61 -12.98 7.59
N ILE A 383 -16.63 -13.57 6.90
CA ILE A 383 -16.87 -14.39 5.71
C ILE A 383 -17.75 -15.59 6.06
N MET A 384 -17.51 -16.30 7.16
CA MET A 384 -18.36 -17.40 7.62
C MET A 384 -19.81 -16.96 7.79
N LEU A 385 -20.04 -15.83 8.49
CA LEU A 385 -21.40 -15.31 8.66
C LEU A 385 -22.08 -14.99 7.33
N LEU A 386 -21.37 -14.34 6.42
CA LEU A 386 -21.93 -13.94 5.13
C LEU A 386 -22.22 -15.14 4.21
N ARG A 387 -21.43 -16.22 4.31
CA ARG A 387 -21.64 -17.47 3.55
C ARG A 387 -22.89 -18.22 3.94
N THR A 388 -23.39 -18.03 5.16
CA THR A 388 -24.70 -18.61 5.56
C THR A 388 -25.86 -18.07 4.72
N GLN A 389 -25.69 -16.89 4.11
CA GLN A 389 -26.73 -16.13 3.39
C GLN A 389 -28.00 -15.90 4.25
N ASN A 390 -27.92 -16.10 5.55
CA ASN A 390 -29.02 -15.93 6.47
C ASN A 390 -29.21 -14.45 6.84
N GLY A 391 -30.35 -13.87 6.40
CA GLY A 391 -30.63 -12.45 6.60
C GLY A 391 -30.74 -12.02 8.06
N ASP A 392 -31.26 -12.88 8.93
CA ASP A 392 -31.43 -12.55 10.36
C ASP A 392 -30.11 -12.57 11.12
N LEU A 393 -29.21 -13.51 10.80
CA LEU A 393 -27.86 -13.54 11.33
C LEU A 393 -27.05 -12.31 10.92
N ILE A 394 -27.14 -11.92 9.64
CA ILE A 394 -26.46 -10.72 9.13
C ILE A 394 -27.02 -9.46 9.80
N LYS A 395 -28.35 -9.36 9.95
CA LYS A 395 -28.98 -8.24 10.68
C LYS A 395 -28.54 -8.20 12.15
N ALA A 396 -28.41 -9.35 12.82
CA ALA A 396 -27.94 -9.41 14.20
C ALA A 396 -26.51 -8.83 14.31
N MET A 397 -25.59 -9.23 13.46
CA MET A 397 -24.23 -8.68 13.41
C MET A 397 -24.24 -7.16 13.17
N LEU A 398 -24.96 -6.69 12.16
CA LEU A 398 -25.05 -5.26 11.85
C LEU A 398 -25.67 -4.45 12.98
N SER A 399 -26.72 -5.01 13.64
CA SER A 399 -27.35 -4.36 14.81
C SER A 399 -26.36 -4.16 15.95
N LYS A 400 -25.49 -5.14 16.20
CA LYS A 400 -24.43 -5.02 17.21
C LYS A 400 -23.38 -3.95 16.85
N LEU A 401 -22.97 -3.88 15.57
CA LEU A 401 -22.10 -2.81 15.09
C LEU A 401 -22.76 -1.43 15.25
N PHE A 402 -24.05 -1.29 14.92
CA PHE A 402 -24.79 -0.04 15.10
C PHE A 402 -24.96 0.31 16.58
N GLU A 403 -25.14 -0.68 17.44
CA GLU A 403 -25.18 -0.48 18.89
C GLU A 403 -23.82 0.02 19.41
N ALA A 404 -22.71 -0.57 18.98
CA ALA A 404 -21.36 -0.14 19.37
C ALA A 404 -21.11 1.32 19.00
N ASN A 405 -21.50 1.74 17.79
CA ASN A 405 -21.41 3.15 17.38
C ASN A 405 -22.29 4.06 18.27
N ARG A 406 -23.57 3.72 18.51
CA ARG A 406 -24.47 4.50 19.35
C ARG A 406 -23.98 4.65 20.78
N ARG A 407 -23.27 3.64 21.31
CA ARG A 407 -22.70 3.65 22.67
C ARG A 407 -21.34 4.34 22.76
N GLY A 408 -20.77 4.79 21.61
CA GLY A 408 -19.44 5.41 21.57
C GLY A 408 -18.30 4.45 21.91
N VAL A 409 -18.47 3.13 21.67
CA VAL A 409 -17.46 2.10 21.94
C VAL A 409 -16.88 1.49 20.65
N TRP A 410 -17.14 2.14 19.53
CA TRP A 410 -16.56 1.76 18.22
C TRP A 410 -15.05 1.81 18.28
N ASN A 411 -14.40 0.83 17.65
CA ASN A 411 -12.94 0.77 17.60
C ASN A 411 -12.45 0.21 16.24
N ILE A 412 -11.14 0.09 16.08
CA ILE A 412 -10.49 -0.34 14.84
C ILE A 412 -10.97 -1.72 14.35
N TYR A 413 -11.32 -2.64 15.26
CA TYR A 413 -11.86 -3.96 14.89
C TYR A 413 -13.26 -3.85 14.31
N ASP A 414 -14.09 -2.93 14.80
CA ASP A 414 -15.43 -2.65 14.24
C ASP A 414 -15.31 -2.07 12.84
N THR A 415 -14.33 -1.18 12.62
CA THR A 415 -13.98 -0.67 11.28
C THR A 415 -13.56 -1.81 10.36
N SER A 416 -12.71 -2.73 10.82
CA SER A 416 -12.29 -3.90 10.04
C SER A 416 -13.47 -4.83 9.71
N LEU A 417 -14.36 -5.10 10.65
CA LEU A 417 -15.60 -5.87 10.41
C LEU A 417 -16.49 -5.19 9.36
N ALA A 418 -16.67 -3.88 9.47
CA ALA A 418 -17.43 -3.09 8.51
C ALA A 418 -16.84 -3.15 7.09
N ILE A 419 -15.52 -3.00 6.97
CA ILE A 419 -14.79 -3.11 5.70
C ILE A 419 -14.96 -4.50 5.11
N ASN A 420 -14.73 -5.56 5.88
CA ASN A 420 -14.88 -6.93 5.42
C ASN A 420 -16.33 -7.23 4.96
N TYR A 421 -17.32 -6.71 5.68
CA TYR A 421 -18.72 -6.80 5.24
C TYR A 421 -18.95 -6.08 3.91
N LEU A 422 -18.52 -4.84 3.78
CA LEU A 422 -18.69 -4.03 2.57
C LEU A 422 -17.98 -4.65 1.36
N LEU A 423 -16.80 -5.20 1.54
CA LEU A 423 -16.05 -5.90 0.48
C LEU A 423 -16.83 -7.08 -0.10
N GLN A 424 -17.58 -7.83 0.72
CA GLN A 424 -18.33 -8.99 0.29
C GLN A 424 -19.73 -8.65 -0.27
N ARG A 425 -20.31 -7.50 0.13
CA ARG A 425 -21.69 -7.12 -0.21
C ARG A 425 -21.82 -5.98 -1.23
N ASN A 426 -20.80 -5.75 -2.02
CA ASN A 426 -20.80 -4.72 -3.06
C ASN A 426 -21.14 -3.31 -2.55
N PHE A 427 -20.79 -3.00 -1.31
CA PHE A 427 -20.84 -1.64 -0.72
C PHE A 427 -22.26 -1.04 -0.56
N ASN A 428 -23.31 -1.84 -0.56
CA ASN A 428 -24.69 -1.36 -0.57
C ASN A 428 -25.33 -1.23 0.82
N HIS A 429 -24.59 -0.78 1.83
CA HIS A 429 -25.17 -0.56 3.15
C HIS A 429 -25.05 0.91 3.58
N VAL A 430 -26.11 1.69 3.33
CA VAL A 430 -26.12 3.15 3.54
C VAL A 430 -25.85 3.54 5.00
N ASP A 431 -26.45 2.83 5.98
CA ASP A 431 -26.28 3.14 7.39
C ASP A 431 -24.86 2.83 7.88
N LEU A 432 -24.24 1.75 7.41
CA LEU A 432 -22.87 1.42 7.74
C LEU A 432 -21.88 2.44 7.15
N LEU A 433 -22.13 2.87 5.90
CA LEU A 433 -21.34 3.92 5.27
C LEU A 433 -21.49 5.26 6.00
N ARG A 434 -22.67 5.56 6.55
CA ARG A 434 -22.90 6.75 7.37
C ARG A 434 -22.08 6.71 8.66
N ILE A 435 -22.00 5.55 9.32
CA ILE A 435 -21.13 5.39 10.50
C ILE A 435 -19.67 5.58 10.11
N LEU A 436 -19.18 4.91 9.06
CA LEU A 436 -17.81 5.07 8.61
C LEU A 436 -17.46 6.52 8.23
N LYS A 437 -18.42 7.31 7.76
CA LYS A 437 -18.21 8.74 7.52
C LYS A 437 -17.79 9.51 8.77
N HIS A 438 -18.27 9.12 9.94
CA HIS A 438 -17.94 9.74 11.22
C HIS A 438 -16.72 9.11 11.88
N GLU A 439 -16.62 7.79 11.86
CA GLU A 439 -15.58 7.05 12.54
C GLU A 439 -14.26 7.00 11.73
N GLU A 440 -14.37 6.83 10.41
CA GLU A 440 -13.22 6.67 9.49
C GLU A 440 -13.50 7.33 8.13
N SER A 441 -13.51 8.64 8.11
CA SER A 441 -13.90 9.43 6.93
C SER A 441 -13.09 9.14 5.68
N SER A 442 -11.81 8.79 5.81
CA SER A 442 -10.93 8.43 4.69
C SER A 442 -11.34 7.10 4.06
N VAL A 443 -11.69 6.10 4.87
CA VAL A 443 -12.24 4.81 4.42
C VAL A 443 -13.56 5.01 3.72
N HIS A 444 -14.47 5.78 4.33
CA HIS A 444 -15.75 6.11 3.70
C HIS A 444 -15.56 6.74 2.32
N SER A 445 -14.73 7.78 2.22
CA SER A 445 -14.48 8.48 0.96
C SER A 445 -13.89 7.55 -0.11
N TYR A 446 -12.98 6.66 0.28
CA TYR A 446 -12.41 5.67 -0.60
C TYR A 446 -13.48 4.74 -1.19
N TYR A 447 -14.35 4.18 -0.34
CA TYR A 447 -15.40 3.28 -0.79
C TYR A 447 -16.49 3.98 -1.62
N GLU A 448 -16.85 5.21 -1.29
CA GLU A 448 -17.82 6.00 -2.08
C GLU A 448 -17.32 6.23 -3.52
N ILE A 449 -16.03 6.50 -3.70
CA ILE A 449 -15.47 6.87 -5.00
C ILE A 449 -15.07 5.64 -5.81
N PHE A 450 -14.31 4.72 -5.22
CA PHE A 450 -13.72 3.62 -6.01
C PHE A 450 -14.52 2.33 -6.02
N CYS A 451 -15.53 2.22 -5.18
CA CYS A 451 -16.26 0.96 -5.00
C CYS A 451 -17.75 1.05 -5.22
N LYS A 452 -18.35 2.23 -5.18
CA LYS A 452 -19.79 2.45 -5.36
C LYS A 452 -20.15 2.97 -6.73
N SER A 453 -19.42 3.94 -7.22
CA SER A 453 -19.65 4.53 -8.53
C SER A 453 -18.53 4.15 -9.49
N SER A 454 -18.83 4.15 -10.79
CA SER A 454 -17.79 4.04 -11.79
C SER A 454 -16.80 5.19 -11.64
N PHE A 455 -15.59 4.86 -11.27
CA PHE A 455 -14.47 5.78 -11.13
C PHE A 455 -14.24 6.58 -12.42
N LEU A 456 -14.35 5.94 -13.60
CA LEU A 456 -14.22 6.60 -14.90
C LEU A 456 -15.37 7.53 -15.20
N VAL A 457 -16.60 7.21 -14.77
CA VAL A 457 -17.77 8.08 -14.96
C VAL A 457 -17.70 9.33 -14.08
N SER A 458 -17.20 9.21 -12.85
CA SER A 458 -16.95 10.41 -12.03
C SER A 458 -15.85 11.27 -12.64
N MET A 459 -14.89 10.67 -13.32
CA MET A 459 -13.89 11.35 -14.10
C MET A 459 -14.48 12.13 -15.31
N ASP A 460 -15.56 11.74 -15.90
CA ASP A 460 -16.08 12.30 -17.14
C ASP A 460 -17.00 13.54 -16.98
N LYS A 461 -17.29 13.98 -15.76
CA LYS A 461 -18.19 15.11 -15.54
C LYS A 461 -17.47 16.46 -15.47
N SER A 462 -18.12 17.49 -15.89
CA SER A 462 -17.80 18.93 -16.09
C SER A 462 -16.44 19.50 -15.64
N LYS A 463 -15.94 19.20 -14.43
CA LYS A 463 -14.59 19.60 -13.98
C LYS A 463 -13.48 19.06 -14.87
N GLN A 464 -13.71 17.94 -15.47
CA GLN A 464 -12.73 17.19 -16.23
C GLN A 464 -12.61 17.62 -17.67
N ASN A 465 -13.73 17.92 -18.32
CA ASN A 465 -13.69 18.51 -19.64
C ASN A 465 -12.89 19.82 -19.60
N TYR A 466 -12.99 20.52 -18.52
CA TYR A 466 -12.26 21.72 -18.22
C TYR A 466 -10.75 21.46 -18.05
N ILE A 467 -10.35 20.59 -17.10
CA ILE A 467 -8.95 20.24 -16.87
C ILE A 467 -8.35 19.55 -18.09
N ARG A 468 -9.12 18.74 -18.81
CA ARG A 468 -8.72 18.07 -20.05
C ARG A 468 -8.41 19.05 -21.17
N LYS A 469 -9.27 20.02 -21.41
CA LYS A 469 -9.02 21.07 -22.43
C LYS A 469 -7.81 21.92 -22.08
N PHE A 470 -7.69 22.31 -20.83
CA PHE A 470 -6.59 23.05 -20.29
C PHE A 470 -5.27 22.29 -20.40
N GLY A 471 -5.24 21.05 -19.90
CA GLY A 471 -4.08 20.18 -19.97
C GLY A 471 -3.63 19.89 -21.40
N THR A 472 -4.53 19.51 -22.31
CA THR A 472 -4.17 19.08 -23.65
C THR A 472 -3.82 20.22 -24.61
N SER A 473 -4.35 21.43 -24.43
CA SER A 473 -4.13 22.53 -25.37
C SER A 473 -2.94 23.42 -25.03
N ILE A 474 -2.69 23.71 -23.77
CA ILE A 474 -1.75 24.77 -23.36
C ILE A 474 -0.52 24.23 -22.62
N PHE A 475 -0.67 23.25 -21.70
CA PHE A 475 0.39 22.90 -20.76
C PHE A 475 1.24 21.71 -21.14
N TYR A 476 0.67 20.75 -21.84
CA TYR A 476 1.23 19.41 -21.98
C TYR A 476 2.42 19.28 -22.88
N LYS A 477 2.49 20.10 -23.88
CA LYS A 477 3.56 19.97 -24.86
C LYS A 477 4.83 20.75 -24.50
N GLN A 478 4.79 21.59 -23.45
CA GLN A 478 5.81 22.61 -23.28
C GLN A 478 6.42 22.77 -21.89
N ASP A 479 5.85 22.22 -20.80
CA ASP A 479 6.37 22.52 -19.45
C ASP A 479 6.20 21.39 -18.41
N ASP A 480 7.17 20.46 -18.36
CA ASP A 480 7.24 19.41 -17.34
C ASP A 480 7.25 19.95 -15.90
N LYS A 481 7.61 21.23 -15.71
CA LYS A 481 7.69 21.82 -14.37
C LYS A 481 6.32 22.05 -13.78
N LEU A 482 5.27 22.23 -14.59
CA LEU A 482 3.91 22.38 -14.09
C LEU A 482 3.45 21.11 -13.35
N PHE A 483 3.75 19.93 -13.91
CA PHE A 483 3.42 18.67 -13.23
C PHE A 483 4.17 18.50 -11.94
N PHE A 484 5.46 18.79 -11.97
CA PHE A 484 6.29 18.71 -10.76
C PHE A 484 5.76 19.64 -9.67
N LEU A 485 5.43 20.88 -10.00
CA LEU A 485 4.95 21.85 -9.03
C LEU A 485 3.59 21.44 -8.44
N TYR A 486 2.67 20.99 -9.29
CA TYR A 486 1.36 20.53 -8.83
C TYR A 486 1.47 19.22 -8.02
N PHE A 487 2.28 18.27 -8.47
CA PHE A 487 2.56 17.05 -7.72
C PHE A 487 3.11 17.37 -6.33
N MET A 488 4.13 18.19 -6.22
CA MET A 488 4.71 18.57 -4.93
C MET A 488 3.72 19.34 -4.04
N TYR A 489 2.90 20.20 -4.64
CA TYR A 489 1.80 20.85 -3.91
C TYR A 489 0.86 19.80 -3.27
N MET A 490 0.41 18.81 -4.04
CA MET A 490 -0.48 17.76 -3.53
C MET A 490 0.18 16.91 -2.43
N VAL A 491 1.44 16.56 -2.60
CA VAL A 491 2.23 15.83 -1.59
C VAL A 491 2.32 16.62 -0.28
N GLU A 492 2.69 17.90 -0.36
CA GLU A 492 2.82 18.75 0.83
C GLU A 492 1.46 19.01 1.51
N MET A 493 0.38 19.12 0.74
CA MET A 493 -0.99 19.17 1.27
C MET A 493 -1.33 17.90 2.08
N LYS A 494 -0.96 16.72 1.58
CA LYS A 494 -1.17 15.45 2.27
C LYS A 494 -0.34 15.32 3.57
N LYS A 495 0.82 15.93 3.60
CA LYS A 495 1.67 16.02 4.80
C LYS A 495 1.22 17.11 5.78
N SER A 496 0.16 17.85 5.48
CA SER A 496 -0.26 19.06 6.23
C SER A 496 0.83 20.14 6.33
N ASN A 497 1.78 20.16 5.39
CA ASN A 497 2.82 21.16 5.31
C ASN A 497 2.39 22.33 4.43
N TYR A 498 1.48 23.15 4.95
CA TYR A 498 0.76 24.16 4.17
C TYR A 498 1.67 25.28 3.64
N LEU A 499 2.77 25.61 4.31
CA LEU A 499 3.73 26.61 3.82
C LEU A 499 4.44 26.13 2.55
N SER A 500 4.92 24.88 2.55
CA SER A 500 5.53 24.28 1.36
C SER A 500 4.50 24.10 0.25
N ALA A 501 3.30 23.66 0.59
CA ALA A 501 2.20 23.50 -0.36
C ALA A 501 1.88 24.83 -1.06
N PHE A 502 1.78 25.91 -0.30
CA PHE A 502 1.58 27.24 -0.87
C PHE A 502 2.73 27.67 -1.78
N ALA A 503 3.97 27.44 -1.38
CA ALA A 503 5.14 27.79 -2.20
C ALA A 503 5.12 27.08 -3.56
N TYR A 504 4.81 25.78 -3.57
CA TYR A 504 4.65 25.01 -4.81
C TYR A 504 3.45 25.48 -5.63
N TYR A 505 2.30 25.71 -4.99
CA TYR A 505 1.07 26.14 -5.68
C TYR A 505 1.22 27.53 -6.27
N LYS A 506 1.86 28.48 -5.54
CA LYS A 506 2.12 29.83 -6.05
C LYS A 506 3.04 29.80 -7.27
N ASN A 507 4.08 28.98 -7.24
CA ASN A 507 4.95 28.79 -8.40
C ASN A 507 4.20 28.14 -9.59
N PHE A 508 3.28 27.22 -9.32
CA PHE A 508 2.41 26.64 -10.32
C PHE A 508 1.48 27.71 -10.92
N PHE A 509 0.82 28.52 -10.09
CA PHE A 509 0.00 29.65 -10.51
C PHE A 509 0.76 30.63 -11.39
N ASP A 510 1.99 31.02 -10.99
CA ASP A 510 2.82 31.96 -11.75
C ASP A 510 3.14 31.42 -13.15
N ARG A 511 3.46 30.14 -13.26
CA ARG A 511 3.73 29.51 -14.56
C ARG A 511 2.50 29.39 -15.45
N ILE A 512 1.38 28.98 -14.88
CA ILE A 512 0.12 28.94 -15.60
C ILE A 512 -0.28 30.32 -16.11
N SER A 513 -0.21 31.33 -15.25
CA SER A 513 -0.51 32.71 -15.60
C SER A 513 0.37 33.22 -16.74
N ALA A 514 1.66 32.86 -16.72
CA ALA A 514 2.57 33.20 -17.80
C ALA A 514 2.17 32.55 -19.15
N HIS A 515 1.73 31.30 -19.12
CA HIS A 515 1.22 30.63 -20.33
C HIS A 515 -0.08 31.26 -20.84
N LEU A 516 -1.02 31.56 -19.94
CA LEU A 516 -2.28 32.20 -20.27
C LEU A 516 -2.04 33.62 -20.88
N GLY A 517 -1.22 34.42 -20.21
CA GLY A 517 -0.90 35.76 -20.68
C GLY A 517 -0.17 35.78 -22.04
N TYR A 518 0.70 34.80 -22.28
CA TYR A 518 1.36 34.67 -23.58
C TYR A 518 0.38 34.32 -24.72
N THR A 519 -0.60 33.47 -24.41
CA THR A 519 -1.62 33.08 -25.38
C THR A 519 -2.59 34.22 -25.70
N VAL A 520 -3.00 35.00 -24.68
CA VAL A 520 -3.92 36.16 -24.85
C VAL A 520 -3.33 37.26 -25.71
N ASN A 521 -2.06 37.55 -25.58
CA ASN A 521 -1.41 38.61 -26.31
C ASN A 521 -1.10 38.29 -27.79
N GLY A 522 -1.62 37.19 -28.32
CA GLY A 522 -1.58 36.86 -29.76
C GLY A 522 -0.20 36.53 -30.33
N ASN A 523 0.83 36.54 -29.53
CA ASN A 523 2.18 36.19 -29.96
C ASN A 523 2.39 34.67 -29.96
N GLN A 524 1.82 34.00 -30.94
CA GLN A 524 2.15 32.62 -31.29
C GLN A 524 3.59 32.50 -31.86
N ALA A 525 4.47 33.40 -31.51
CA ALA A 525 5.86 33.31 -31.89
C ALA A 525 6.48 32.01 -31.32
N LYS A 526 7.27 31.34 -32.12
CA LYS A 526 7.97 30.07 -31.90
C LYS A 526 8.92 30.06 -30.68
N GLY A 527 8.58 30.67 -29.56
CA GLY A 527 9.40 30.81 -28.37
C GLY A 527 8.75 30.36 -27.09
N LYS A 528 9.55 29.96 -26.12
CA LYS A 528 9.09 29.67 -24.75
C LYS A 528 8.50 30.95 -24.13
N PRO A 529 7.44 30.85 -23.30
CA PRO A 529 6.87 32.00 -22.62
C PRO A 529 7.93 32.80 -21.84
N ASN A 530 7.87 34.13 -21.94
CA ASN A 530 8.75 34.99 -21.13
C ASN A 530 8.21 35.11 -19.71
N TYR A 531 8.58 34.19 -18.84
CA TYR A 531 8.11 34.16 -17.46
C TYR A 531 8.50 35.39 -16.63
N LYS A 532 9.58 36.11 -16.97
CA LYS A 532 10.08 37.23 -16.17
C LYS A 532 9.09 38.40 -16.06
N GLY A 533 8.23 38.59 -17.07
CA GLY A 533 7.22 39.65 -17.07
C GLY A 533 6.00 39.32 -16.19
N TYR A 534 5.70 38.06 -15.96
CA TYR A 534 4.49 37.61 -15.28
C TYR A 534 4.63 37.34 -13.79
N TYR A 535 5.82 37.49 -13.23
CA TYR A 535 6.02 37.41 -11.77
C TYR A 535 5.70 38.72 -11.03
N LYS A 536 5.40 39.80 -11.76
CA LYS A 536 5.04 41.07 -11.18
C LYS A 536 3.55 41.13 -10.89
N GLU A 537 3.19 41.60 -9.72
CA GLU A 537 1.81 41.75 -9.25
C GLU A 537 0.90 42.47 -10.26
N GLY A 538 1.37 43.58 -10.83
CA GLY A 538 0.61 44.34 -11.84
C GLY A 538 0.31 43.53 -13.11
N ALA A 539 1.18 42.62 -13.53
CA ALA A 539 0.91 41.75 -14.68
C ALA A 539 -0.18 40.72 -14.38
N PHE A 540 -0.24 40.18 -13.17
CA PHE A 540 -1.35 39.31 -12.78
C PHE A 540 -2.69 40.07 -12.69
N LYS A 541 -2.69 41.22 -12.06
CA LYS A 541 -3.89 42.08 -12.01
C LYS A 541 -4.43 42.40 -13.40
N GLN A 542 -3.55 42.68 -14.35
CA GLN A 542 -3.94 42.91 -15.74
C GLN A 542 -4.46 41.65 -16.43
N LEU A 543 -3.81 40.50 -16.23
CA LEU A 543 -4.22 39.24 -16.86
C LEU A 543 -5.62 38.81 -16.40
N TYR A 544 -5.91 38.95 -15.11
CA TYR A 544 -7.16 38.53 -14.49
C TYR A 544 -8.16 39.70 -14.33
N ALA A 545 -7.93 40.82 -15.02
CA ALA A 545 -8.82 41.99 -14.98
C ALA A 545 -10.26 41.57 -15.36
N GLY A 546 -11.24 42.13 -14.67
CA GLY A 546 -12.64 41.76 -14.83
C GLY A 546 -13.19 40.73 -13.86
N ILE A 547 -12.31 39.99 -13.17
CA ILE A 547 -12.70 39.06 -12.09
C ILE A 547 -12.85 39.85 -10.78
N THR A 548 -13.93 39.58 -10.05
CA THR A 548 -14.23 40.25 -8.78
C THR A 548 -13.09 40.05 -7.76
N ASP A 549 -12.71 41.12 -7.06
CA ASP A 549 -11.71 41.15 -6.00
C ASP A 549 -10.28 40.68 -6.41
N VAL A 550 -9.98 40.66 -7.73
CA VAL A 550 -8.66 40.20 -8.21
C VAL A 550 -7.50 40.90 -7.55
N ASP A 551 -7.59 42.22 -7.30
CA ASP A 551 -6.52 42.98 -6.65
C ASP A 551 -6.22 42.47 -5.24
N LYS A 552 -7.24 42.24 -4.43
CA LYS A 552 -7.12 41.73 -3.08
C LYS A 552 -6.56 40.30 -3.05
N ILE A 553 -7.02 39.46 -3.98
CA ILE A 553 -6.55 38.07 -4.11
C ILE A 553 -5.05 38.04 -4.42
N ILE A 554 -4.63 38.83 -5.41
CA ILE A 554 -3.22 38.87 -5.83
C ILE A 554 -2.34 39.48 -4.73
N GLU A 555 -2.78 40.59 -4.11
CA GLU A 555 -2.07 41.23 -2.98
C GLU A 555 -1.88 40.25 -1.83
N LYS A 556 -2.94 39.55 -1.40
CA LYS A 556 -2.85 38.55 -0.31
C LYS A 556 -1.92 37.41 -0.65
N ALA A 557 -1.99 36.87 -1.86
CA ALA A 557 -1.08 35.82 -2.32
C ALA A 557 0.39 36.27 -2.34
N HIS A 558 0.67 37.51 -2.73
CA HIS A 558 2.01 38.08 -2.69
C HIS A 558 2.48 38.33 -1.24
N GLU A 559 1.61 38.78 -0.35
CA GLU A 559 1.90 38.93 1.07
C GLU A 559 2.34 37.59 1.69
N ILE A 560 1.54 36.52 1.50
CA ILE A 560 1.88 35.17 1.98
C ILE A 560 3.19 34.69 1.38
N ARG A 561 3.41 34.88 0.06
CA ARG A 561 4.65 34.51 -0.61
C ARG A 561 5.86 35.22 0.01
N ASN A 562 5.76 36.53 0.22
CA ASN A 562 6.86 37.34 0.70
C ASN A 562 7.21 37.07 2.17
N SER A 563 6.24 36.61 2.97
CA SER A 563 6.45 36.16 4.34
C SER A 563 6.88 34.69 4.46
N ASN A 564 6.89 33.94 3.36
CA ASN A 564 7.23 32.51 3.35
C ASN A 564 8.72 32.32 3.01
N PRO A 565 9.55 31.84 3.95
CA PRO A 565 11.00 31.68 3.74
C PRO A 565 11.33 30.64 2.65
N LEU A 566 10.42 29.73 2.32
CA LEU A 566 10.59 28.77 1.22
C LEU A 566 10.37 29.41 -0.16
N SER A 567 9.67 30.54 -0.21
CA SER A 567 9.37 31.25 -1.45
C SER A 567 10.21 32.49 -1.67
N HIS A 568 10.73 33.11 -0.61
CA HIS A 568 11.43 34.39 -0.68
C HIS A 568 12.63 34.43 0.26
N SER A 569 13.82 34.72 -0.29
CA SER A 569 15.09 34.71 0.45
C SER A 569 15.23 35.81 1.48
N SER A 570 14.48 36.92 1.33
CA SER A 570 14.44 38.04 2.26
C SER A 570 13.24 38.04 3.19
N ALA A 571 12.52 36.90 3.29
CA ALA A 571 11.40 36.79 4.18
C ALA A 571 11.85 36.97 5.63
N GLU A 572 11.35 38.02 6.27
CA GLU A 572 11.41 38.12 7.72
C GLU A 572 10.54 37.02 8.31
N LEU A 573 11.15 36.23 9.19
CA LEU A 573 10.52 35.07 9.79
C LEU A 573 9.13 35.41 10.34
N LEU A 574 8.11 34.82 9.76
CA LEU A 574 6.84 34.33 10.37
C LEU A 574 6.09 35.24 11.38
N ASP A 575 6.53 36.45 11.66
CA ASP A 575 5.86 37.36 12.62
C ASP A 575 4.52 37.92 12.11
N LYS A 576 4.22 37.72 10.82
CA LYS A 576 2.86 37.96 10.29
C LYS A 576 2.14 36.64 10.20
N ASN A 577 1.31 36.39 11.18
CA ASN A 577 0.45 35.23 11.38
C ASN A 577 -0.47 34.96 10.19
N ASN A 578 0.06 34.37 9.13
CA ASN A 578 -0.78 33.74 8.13
C ASN A 578 -1.27 32.42 8.73
N SER A 579 -2.52 32.37 9.15
CA SER A 579 -3.13 31.14 9.66
C SER A 579 -3.18 30.10 8.52
N VAL A 580 -3.30 28.83 8.91
CA VAL A 580 -3.53 27.75 7.93
C VAL A 580 -4.76 28.05 7.06
N ALA A 581 -5.80 28.63 7.66
CA ALA A 581 -7.01 29.03 6.95
C ALA A 581 -6.74 30.11 5.89
N ASP A 582 -5.88 31.11 6.18
CA ASP A 582 -5.49 32.14 5.21
C ASP A 582 -4.74 31.54 4.02
N ILE A 583 -3.84 30.59 4.28
CA ILE A 583 -3.06 29.89 3.26
C ILE A 583 -3.99 29.08 2.35
N LEU A 584 -4.89 28.28 2.92
CA LEU A 584 -5.82 27.44 2.16
C LEU A 584 -6.79 28.30 1.34
N ASN A 585 -7.35 29.35 1.93
CA ASN A 585 -8.22 30.30 1.24
C ASN A 585 -7.49 30.98 0.07
N SER A 586 -6.22 31.37 0.26
CA SER A 586 -5.43 31.96 -0.83
C SER A 586 -5.19 30.99 -1.99
N ILE A 587 -4.92 29.70 -1.70
CA ILE A 587 -4.81 28.65 -2.73
C ILE A 587 -6.11 28.50 -3.50
N GLU A 588 -7.25 28.46 -2.81
CA GLU A 588 -8.58 28.36 -3.40
C GLU A 588 -8.90 29.57 -4.31
N GLN A 589 -8.60 30.78 -3.85
CA GLN A 589 -8.79 32.00 -4.62
C GLN A 589 -7.90 32.04 -5.87
N LEU A 590 -6.62 31.62 -5.77
CA LEU A 590 -5.74 31.51 -6.93
C LEU A 590 -6.25 30.44 -7.92
N SER A 591 -6.81 29.34 -7.43
CA SER A 591 -7.46 28.32 -8.27
C SER A 591 -8.64 28.91 -9.03
N TYR A 592 -9.48 29.66 -8.33
CA TYR A 592 -10.63 30.35 -8.93
C TYR A 592 -10.20 31.32 -10.06
N LEU A 593 -9.12 32.09 -9.88
CA LEU A 593 -8.60 32.97 -10.94
C LEU A 593 -8.21 32.18 -12.19
N ILE A 594 -7.48 31.07 -12.02
CA ILE A 594 -7.12 30.20 -13.14
C ILE A 594 -8.37 29.67 -13.83
N GLU A 595 -9.31 29.13 -13.06
CA GLU A 595 -10.54 28.53 -13.55
C GLU A 595 -11.37 29.52 -14.36
N SER A 596 -11.62 30.71 -13.82
CA SER A 596 -12.38 31.76 -14.48
C SER A 596 -11.74 32.19 -15.80
N LYS A 597 -10.40 32.32 -15.83
CA LYS A 597 -9.71 32.75 -17.06
C LYS A 597 -9.75 31.70 -18.16
N ILE A 598 -9.75 30.44 -17.80
CA ILE A 598 -9.81 29.33 -18.75
C ILE A 598 -11.22 29.18 -19.32
N GLU A 599 -12.27 29.44 -18.52
CA GLU A 599 -13.66 29.45 -19.01
C GLU A 599 -13.89 30.54 -20.06
N GLU A 600 -13.32 31.75 -19.89
CA GLU A 600 -13.35 32.79 -20.92
C GLU A 600 -12.75 32.30 -22.25
N TYR A 601 -11.62 31.60 -22.19
CA TYR A 601 -10.95 31.05 -23.38
C TYR A 601 -11.77 30.04 -24.16
N GLN A 602 -12.69 29.35 -23.50
CA GLN A 602 -13.52 28.32 -24.11
C GLN A 602 -14.76 28.94 -24.81
N THR A 603 -15.24 30.07 -24.31
CA THR A 603 -16.37 30.76 -24.89
C THR A 603 -15.99 31.58 -26.13
N ASP A 604 -14.77 32.12 -26.17
CA ASP A 604 -14.28 32.91 -27.31
C ASP A 604 -13.79 32.06 -28.50
N GLY A 605 -13.60 30.77 -28.31
CA GLY A 605 -13.14 29.82 -29.34
C GLY A 605 -14.21 28.90 -29.92
N SER A 606 -15.47 29.09 -29.54
CA SER A 606 -16.66 28.41 -30.08
C SER A 606 -17.47 29.38 -30.96
#